data_cb96bfac39c9789a57f589b839eef6d3
#
_entry.id   cb96bfac39c9789a57f589b839eef6d3
#
_cell.length_a   1.000
_cell.length_b   1.000
_cell.length_c   1.000
_cell.angle_alpha   90.00
_cell.angle_beta   90.00
_cell.angle_gamma   90.00
#
_symmetry.space_group_name_H-M   'P 1'
#
loop_
_entity.id
_entity.type
_entity.pdbx_description
1 polymer ?
#
loop_
_entity_poly.entity_id
_entity_poly.type
_entity_poly.pdbx_seq_one_letter_code
_entity_poly.pdbx_strand_id
1 'polypeptide(L)'
;TNPSELLMGHLFGEFISQASSEYDLVILDTPPILAVTDPAVIGAYAATSLLVARFEVCSLKQVATAVQRFELNGVDVKGLIFNAVERKSGSYYYDYGYYNYEYKSDS
;
A
#
# COMPACT_ATOMS: atom_id res chain seq x y z
N THR A 1 -1.13 -8.89 25.44
CA THR A 1 -1.05 -7.61 24.71
C THR A 1 -0.59 -6.51 25.64
N ASN A 2 0.33 -5.71 25.17
CA ASN A 2 0.89 -4.58 25.91
C ASN A 2 -0.18 -3.48 26.06
N PRO A 3 -0.49 -3.02 27.30
CA PRO A 3 -1.47 -1.94 27.47
C PRO A 3 -1.12 -0.65 26.73
N SER A 4 0.17 -0.35 26.57
CA SER A 4 0.62 0.83 25.82
C SER A 4 0.27 0.71 24.34
N GLU A 5 0.40 -0.46 23.75
CA GLU A 5 0.04 -0.70 22.35
C GLU A 5 -1.47 -0.56 22.14
N LEU A 6 -2.27 -1.05 23.06
CA LEU A 6 -3.72 -0.91 23.00
C LEU A 6 -4.14 0.55 23.10
N LEU A 7 -3.52 1.31 24.00
CA LEU A 7 -3.80 2.73 24.15
C LEU A 7 -3.39 3.52 22.90
N MET A 8 -2.21 3.25 22.37
CA MET A 8 -1.74 3.91 21.15
C MET A 8 -2.62 3.61 19.96
N GLY A 9 -3.09 2.35 19.81
CA GLY A 9 -4.03 1.97 18.76
C GLY A 9 -5.35 2.71 18.87
N HIS A 10 -5.87 2.86 20.08
CA HIS A 10 -7.10 3.60 20.33
C HIS A 10 -6.97 5.09 19.97
N LEU A 11 -5.87 5.71 20.41
CA LEU A 11 -5.59 7.11 20.08
C LEU A 11 -5.39 7.32 18.57
N PHE A 12 -4.73 6.37 17.93
CA PHE A 12 -4.55 6.42 16.47
C PHE A 12 -5.90 6.32 15.75
N GLY A 13 -6.76 5.42 16.18
CA GLY A 13 -8.11 5.29 15.61
C GLY A 13 -8.94 6.55 15.74
N GLU A 14 -8.87 7.21 16.91
CA GLU A 14 -9.54 8.49 17.12
C GLU A 14 -8.99 9.59 16.20
N PHE A 15 -7.66 9.63 16.05
CA PHE A 15 -7.00 10.59 15.16
C PHE A 15 -7.46 10.40 13.71
N ILE A 16 -7.51 9.18 13.23
CA ILE A 16 -7.95 8.88 11.86
C ILE A 16 -9.42 9.23 11.68
N SER A 17 -10.26 8.92 12.66
CA SER A 17 -11.67 9.27 12.63
C SER A 17 -11.87 10.78 12.52
N GLN A 18 -11.13 11.55 13.31
CA GLN A 18 -11.18 13.01 13.27
C GLN A 18 -10.69 13.55 11.93
N ALA A 19 -9.56 13.05 11.43
CA ALA A 19 -9.02 13.47 10.13
C ALA A 19 -10.01 13.17 9.00
N SER A 20 -10.65 12.01 9.04
CA SER A 20 -11.64 11.61 8.03
C SER A 20 -12.88 12.51 8.02
N SER A 21 -13.22 13.11 9.16
CA SER A 21 -14.35 14.05 9.24
C SER A 21 -13.98 15.44 8.75
N GLU A 22 -12.70 15.80 8.79
CA GLU A 22 -12.22 17.14 8.42
C GLU A 22 -11.71 17.25 6.99
N TYR A 23 -11.22 16.14 6.42
CA TYR A 23 -10.60 16.11 5.10
C TYR A 23 -11.35 15.19 4.15
N ASP A 24 -11.34 15.51 2.87
CA ASP A 24 -11.99 14.70 1.83
C ASP A 24 -11.25 13.40 1.59
N LEU A 25 -9.93 13.41 1.74
CA LEU A 25 -9.07 12.24 1.55
C LEU A 25 -7.96 12.24 2.59
N VAL A 26 -7.75 11.09 3.22
CA VAL A 26 -6.66 10.88 4.18
C VAL A 26 -5.77 9.76 3.64
N ILE A 27 -4.49 10.06 3.46
CA ILE A 27 -3.51 9.10 3.00
C ILE A 27 -2.54 8.78 4.14
N LEU A 28 -2.39 7.47 4.43
CA LEU A 28 -1.48 6.97 5.46
C LEU A 28 -0.26 6.35 4.78
N ASP A 29 0.89 6.97 4.99
CA ASP A 29 2.17 6.46 4.50
C ASP A 29 2.85 5.66 5.62
N THR A 30 3.31 4.45 5.33
CA THR A 30 3.83 3.52 6.33
C THR A 30 5.17 2.93 5.92
N PRO A 31 5.97 2.46 6.90
CA PRO A 31 7.14 1.64 6.61
C PRO A 31 6.78 0.31 5.95
N PRO A 32 7.75 -0.41 5.36
CA PRO A 32 7.48 -1.69 4.71
C PRO A 32 6.98 -2.77 5.67
N ILE A 33 5.93 -3.49 5.26
CA ILE A 33 5.36 -4.58 6.08
C ILE A 33 6.36 -5.72 6.35
N LEU A 34 7.29 -5.96 5.43
CA LEU A 34 8.28 -7.02 5.61
C LEU A 34 9.35 -6.66 6.64
N ALA A 35 9.52 -5.38 6.94
CA ALA A 35 10.48 -4.91 7.93
C ALA A 35 9.88 -4.78 9.32
N VAL A 36 8.63 -4.34 9.41
CA VAL A 36 7.95 -4.07 10.68
C VAL A 36 6.48 -4.48 10.61
N THR A 37 5.83 -4.62 11.75
CA THR A 37 4.42 -5.04 11.81
C THR A 37 3.44 -3.87 11.83
N ASP A 38 3.91 -2.65 12.06
CA ASP A 38 3.08 -1.45 12.20
C ASP A 38 2.12 -1.21 11.02
N PRO A 39 2.52 -1.42 9.76
CA PRO A 39 1.62 -1.22 8.62
C PRO A 39 0.36 -2.08 8.69
N ALA A 40 0.45 -3.30 9.21
CA ALA A 40 -0.72 -4.16 9.36
C ALA A 40 -1.69 -3.61 10.42
N VAL A 41 -1.16 -3.05 11.50
CA VAL A 41 -1.98 -2.41 12.53
C VAL A 41 -2.64 -1.15 11.98
N ILE A 42 -1.89 -0.33 11.28
CA ILE A 42 -2.38 0.90 10.66
C ILE A 42 -3.44 0.60 9.61
N GLY A 43 -3.22 -0.43 8.80
CA GLY A 43 -4.15 -0.83 7.74
C GLY A 43 -5.54 -1.19 8.23
N ALA A 44 -5.65 -1.61 9.49
CA ALA A 44 -6.95 -1.92 10.08
C ALA A 44 -7.87 -0.69 10.18
N TYR A 45 -7.29 0.51 10.20
CA TYR A 45 -8.05 1.77 10.28
C TYR A 45 -8.30 2.40 8.92
N ALA A 46 -7.72 1.87 7.86
CA ALA A 46 -7.90 2.40 6.51
C ALA A 46 -9.05 1.70 5.80
N ALA A 47 -9.80 2.44 5.01
CA ALA A 47 -10.88 1.88 4.20
C ALA A 47 -10.33 1.08 3.01
N THR A 48 -9.20 1.53 2.47
CA THR A 48 -8.55 0.88 1.33
C THR A 48 -7.05 0.84 1.57
N SER A 49 -6.46 -0.31 1.34
CA SER A 49 -5.01 -0.51 1.47
C SER A 49 -4.42 -0.89 0.13
N LEU A 50 -3.37 -0.18 -0.25
CA LEU A 50 -2.61 -0.43 -1.47
C LEU A 50 -1.18 -0.79 -1.11
N LEU A 51 -0.63 -1.78 -1.80
CA LEU A 51 0.75 -2.18 -1.62
C LEU A 51 1.61 -1.58 -2.73
N VAL A 52 2.67 -0.89 -2.36
CA VAL A 52 3.61 -0.31 -3.31
C VAL A 52 4.84 -1.20 -3.38
N ALA A 53 5.16 -1.69 -4.58
CA ALA A 53 6.35 -2.48 -4.83
C ALA A 53 7.23 -1.76 -5.84
N ARG A 54 8.54 -1.81 -5.63
CA ARG A 54 9.49 -1.20 -6.55
C ARG A 54 9.89 -2.19 -7.63
N PHE A 55 9.76 -1.77 -8.87
CA PHE A 55 10.12 -2.57 -10.04
C PHE A 55 11.58 -3.04 -9.97
N GLU A 56 11.82 -4.31 -10.25
CA GLU A 56 13.12 -4.98 -10.20
C GLU A 56 13.80 -5.06 -8.84
N VAL A 57 13.29 -4.37 -7.81
CA VAL A 57 13.81 -4.48 -6.45
C VAL A 57 13.01 -5.49 -5.64
N CYS A 58 11.69 -5.47 -5.77
CA CYS A 58 10.81 -6.40 -5.08
C CYS A 58 10.52 -7.63 -5.94
N SER A 59 10.79 -8.81 -5.39
CA SER A 59 10.46 -10.05 -6.07
C SER A 59 8.97 -10.37 -5.93
N LEU A 60 8.46 -11.20 -6.84
CA LEU A 60 7.09 -11.67 -6.78
C LEU A 60 6.80 -12.40 -5.46
N LYS A 61 7.77 -13.16 -4.97
CA LYS A 61 7.68 -13.86 -3.70
C LYS A 61 7.55 -12.89 -2.52
N GLN A 62 8.28 -11.79 -2.53
CA GLN A 62 8.19 -10.76 -1.50
C GLN A 62 6.83 -10.09 -1.51
N VAL A 63 6.30 -9.80 -2.68
CA VAL A 63 4.96 -9.23 -2.83
C VAL A 63 3.92 -10.18 -2.27
N ALA A 64 3.98 -11.45 -2.63
CA ALA A 64 3.04 -12.46 -2.14
C ALA A 64 3.12 -12.60 -0.61
N THR A 65 4.32 -12.58 -0.05
CA THR A 65 4.52 -12.66 1.40
C THR A 65 3.92 -11.42 2.10
N ALA A 66 4.11 -10.24 1.53
CA ALA A 66 3.57 -9.01 2.09
C ALA A 66 2.04 -9.04 2.10
N VAL A 67 1.41 -9.43 1.00
CA VAL A 67 -0.06 -9.56 0.92
C VAL A 67 -0.56 -10.54 1.96
N GLN A 68 0.10 -11.69 2.11
CA GLN A 68 -0.28 -12.70 3.09
C GLN A 68 -0.20 -12.16 4.52
N ARG A 69 0.82 -11.40 4.84
CA ARG A 69 0.95 -10.78 6.17
C ARG A 69 -0.18 -9.82 6.47
N PHE A 70 -0.56 -9.01 5.50
CA PHE A 70 -1.70 -8.11 5.65
C PHE A 70 -2.99 -8.91 5.88
N GLU A 71 -3.24 -9.94 5.07
CA GLU A 71 -4.43 -10.78 5.18
C GLU A 71 -4.51 -11.50 6.53
N LEU A 72 -3.37 -11.99 7.04
CA LEU A 72 -3.32 -12.63 8.36
C LEU A 72 -3.66 -11.67 9.50
N ASN A 73 -3.51 -10.37 9.27
CA ASN A 73 -3.85 -9.33 10.24
C ASN A 73 -5.20 -8.68 9.93
N GLY A 74 -5.99 -9.28 9.08
CA GLY A 74 -7.33 -8.80 8.75
C GLY A 74 -7.38 -7.61 7.81
N VAL A 75 -6.27 -7.31 7.13
CA VAL A 75 -6.19 -6.21 6.17
C VAL A 75 -6.25 -6.78 4.76
N ASP A 76 -7.26 -6.36 4.01
CA ASP A 76 -7.45 -6.77 2.63
C ASP A 76 -6.76 -5.76 1.70
N VAL A 77 -5.71 -6.20 1.02
CA VAL A 77 -4.98 -5.36 0.06
C VAL A 77 -5.78 -5.29 -1.24
N LYS A 78 -6.23 -4.09 -1.58
CA LYS A 78 -7.12 -3.87 -2.73
C LYS A 78 -6.39 -3.71 -4.05
N GLY A 79 -5.12 -3.39 -4.02
CA GLY A 79 -4.36 -3.21 -5.25
C GLY A 79 -2.87 -3.13 -5.01
N LEU A 80 -2.14 -3.22 -6.11
CA LEU A 80 -0.69 -3.18 -6.13
C LEU A 80 -0.26 -2.06 -7.07
N ILE A 81 0.69 -1.25 -6.60
CA ILE A 81 1.29 -0.19 -7.39
C ILE A 81 2.75 -0.55 -7.64
N PHE A 82 3.14 -0.67 -8.92
CA PHE A 82 4.54 -0.83 -9.28
C PHE A 82 5.15 0.55 -9.48
N ASN A 83 6.11 0.87 -8.62
CA ASN A 83 6.82 2.14 -8.66
C ASN A 83 8.16 1.98 -9.37
N ALA A 84 8.69 3.08 -9.88
CA ALA A 84 10.00 3.13 -10.52
C ALA A 84 10.15 2.15 -11.70
N VAL A 85 9.06 1.93 -12.43
CA VAL A 85 9.09 1.10 -13.64
C VAL A 85 9.86 1.83 -14.73
N GLU A 86 10.88 1.16 -15.27
CA GLU A 86 11.68 1.71 -16.37
C GLU A 86 11.25 1.08 -17.69
N ARG A 87 11.15 1.95 -18.71
CA ARG A 87 10.86 1.51 -20.08
C ARG A 87 12.13 0.93 -20.68
N LYS A 88 12.14 -0.40 -20.88
CA LYS A 88 13.29 -1.07 -21.48
C LYS A 88 13.06 -1.28 -22.96
N SER A 89 14.11 -0.97 -23.75
CA SER A 89 14.11 -1.23 -25.17
C SER A 89 13.95 -2.73 -25.43
N GLY A 90 12.98 -3.11 -26.27
CA GLY A 90 12.71 -4.51 -26.59
C GLY A 90 11.75 -5.22 -25.63
N SER A 91 11.26 -4.56 -24.61
CA SER A 91 10.26 -5.13 -23.72
C SER A 91 8.85 -4.82 -24.24
N TYR A 92 8.31 -5.76 -24.98
CA TYR A 92 7.05 -5.61 -25.68
C TYR A 92 5.86 -5.29 -24.77
N TYR A 93 5.81 -5.96 -23.62
CA TYR A 93 4.72 -5.79 -22.67
C TYR A 93 4.74 -4.42 -21.98
N TYR A 94 5.92 -3.93 -21.67
CA TYR A 94 6.07 -2.63 -21.04
C TYR A 94 5.69 -1.50 -21.99
N ASP A 95 6.12 -1.57 -23.23
CA ASP A 95 5.79 -0.58 -24.24
C ASP A 95 4.27 -0.49 -24.44
N TYR A 96 3.60 -1.63 -24.48
CA TYR A 96 2.16 -1.69 -24.65
C TYR A 96 1.41 -1.08 -23.46
N GLY A 97 1.83 -1.40 -22.25
CA GLY A 97 1.23 -0.85 -21.04
C GLY A 97 1.40 0.64 -20.92
N TYR A 98 2.59 1.15 -21.23
CA TYR A 98 2.88 2.58 -21.25
C TYR A 98 2.05 3.31 -22.32
N TYR A 99 1.93 2.73 -23.47
CA TYR A 99 1.17 3.31 -24.56
C TYR A 99 -0.29 3.55 -24.18
N ASN A 100 -0.90 2.59 -23.54
CA ASN A 100 -2.27 2.71 -23.06
C ASN A 100 -2.43 3.80 -22.01
N TYR A 101 -1.44 3.97 -21.17
CA TYR A 101 -1.46 4.95 -20.09
C TYR A 101 -1.31 6.37 -20.62
N GLU A 102 -0.37 6.60 -21.53
CA GLU A 102 -0.16 7.89 -22.17
C GLU A 102 -1.38 8.33 -22.98
N TYR A 103 -2.01 7.41 -23.66
CA TYR A 103 -3.20 7.69 -24.44
C TYR A 103 -4.36 8.19 -23.58
N LYS A 104 -4.49 7.67 -22.38
CA LYS A 104 -5.53 8.12 -21.46
C LYS A 104 -5.23 9.47 -20.82
N SER A 105 -3.98 9.82 -20.65
CA SER A 105 -3.59 11.10 -20.06
C SER A 105 -3.72 12.26 -21.02
N ASP A 106 -3.67 12.02 -22.31
CA ASP A 106 -3.80 13.05 -23.34
C ASP A 106 -5.25 13.37 -23.70
N SER A 107 -6.13 12.58 -23.18
CA SER A 107 -7.57 12.82 -23.37
C SER A 107 -8.16 13.52 -22.15
#